data_d58fbd11b4d95ca4ed8981768612624a
#
_entry.id   d58fbd11b4d95ca4ed8981768612624a
#
_cell.length_a   1.000
_cell.length_b   1.000
_cell.length_c   1.000
_cell.angle_alpha   90.00
_cell.angle_beta   90.00
_cell.angle_gamma   90.00
#
_symmetry.space_group_name_H-M   'P 1'
#
loop_
_entity.id
_entity.type
_entity.pdbx_description
1 polymer ?
#
loop_
_entity_poly.entity_id
_entity_poly.type
_entity_poly.pdbx_seq_one_letter_code
_entity_poly.pdbx_strand_id
1 'polypeptide(L)'
;VFFHGHGSSIDRVAAETELARQLSQADINAVLVAPQFAREAPDSSPGKFWRPGAFARFLEEAALRLTDAAATTRVERPVMAAALRRAPVILIAFSGGYKPAAFVLDRGGATPRVGGVILLDALYDEEDRYARWFTATRARAFLVSLYTESTAPRQALLMDRLRRQRIAIATALPATLRPGTAAFVDCGSIQRHGRFVLEGPPHDPVRVLLAATRPPPPAAKPAPKPKPAAKPPAIAR
;
A
#
# COMPACT_ATOMS: atom_id res chain seq x y z
N VAL A 1 6.48 0.92 2.25
CA VAL A 1 7.76 0.97 1.49
C VAL A 1 7.46 1.34 0.05
N PHE A 2 8.13 2.36 -0.47
CA PHE A 2 7.93 2.84 -1.85
C PHE A 2 9.08 2.40 -2.76
N PHE A 3 8.76 1.78 -3.88
CA PHE A 3 9.69 1.34 -4.91
C PHE A 3 9.53 2.21 -6.16
N HIS A 4 10.59 2.99 -6.45
CA HIS A 4 10.61 3.91 -7.59
C HIS A 4 10.79 3.18 -8.94
N GLY A 5 10.43 3.85 -10.03
CA GLY A 5 10.63 3.37 -11.39
C GLY A 5 12.10 3.36 -11.81
N HIS A 6 12.38 2.71 -12.95
CA HIS A 6 13.71 2.81 -13.58
C HIS A 6 13.99 4.24 -14.05
N GLY A 7 15.25 4.55 -14.33
CA GLY A 7 15.65 5.90 -14.74
C GLY A 7 15.46 6.97 -13.67
N SER A 8 15.33 6.60 -12.39
CA SER A 8 15.04 7.53 -11.29
C SER A 8 16.03 7.41 -10.14
N SER A 9 15.94 8.34 -9.21
CA SER A 9 16.67 8.34 -7.94
C SER A 9 15.74 8.75 -6.81
N ILE A 10 16.14 8.49 -5.56
CA ILE A 10 15.34 8.91 -4.38
C ILE A 10 15.24 10.43 -4.29
N ASP A 11 16.27 11.15 -4.67
CA ASP A 11 16.26 12.62 -4.72
C ASP A 11 15.20 13.14 -5.70
N ARG A 12 15.15 12.53 -6.90
CA ARG A 12 14.11 12.84 -7.90
C ARG A 12 12.71 12.47 -7.41
N VAL A 13 12.56 11.28 -6.82
CA VAL A 13 11.28 10.86 -6.24
C VAL A 13 10.82 11.85 -5.19
N ALA A 14 11.69 12.27 -4.28
CA ALA A 14 11.34 13.23 -3.23
C ALA A 14 10.88 14.58 -3.82
N ALA A 15 11.55 15.06 -4.87
CA ALA A 15 11.23 16.33 -5.52
C ALA A 15 9.95 16.30 -6.37
N GLU A 16 9.69 15.19 -7.09
CA GLU A 16 8.66 15.13 -8.13
C GLU A 16 7.34 14.48 -7.66
N THR A 17 7.34 13.70 -6.58
CA THR A 17 6.16 12.93 -6.17
C THR A 17 5.50 13.40 -4.89
N GLU A 18 6.15 14.29 -4.14
CA GLU A 18 5.66 14.82 -2.87
C GLU A 18 5.19 13.74 -1.87
N LEU A 19 5.84 12.56 -1.88
CA LEU A 19 5.43 11.42 -1.05
C LEU A 19 5.36 11.73 0.44
N ALA A 20 6.25 12.56 0.96
CA ALA A 20 6.24 12.96 2.37
C ALA A 20 4.97 13.76 2.70
N ARG A 21 4.56 14.69 1.82
CA ARG A 21 3.31 15.43 1.94
C ARG A 21 2.12 14.49 1.84
N GLN A 22 2.09 13.63 0.84
CA GLN A 22 1.00 12.66 0.65
C GLN A 22 0.85 11.74 1.87
N LEU A 23 1.96 11.26 2.46
CA LEU A 23 1.92 10.43 3.67
C LEU A 23 1.36 11.22 4.85
N SER A 24 1.84 12.44 5.09
CA SER A 24 1.37 13.24 6.23
C SER A 24 -0.12 13.57 6.13
N GLN A 25 -0.63 13.81 4.92
CA GLN A 25 -2.03 14.11 4.66
C GLN A 25 -2.94 12.86 4.61
N ALA A 26 -2.37 11.65 4.57
CA ALA A 26 -3.14 10.42 4.63
C ALA A 26 -3.73 10.17 6.03
N ASP A 27 -3.27 10.87 7.05
CA ASP A 27 -3.73 10.77 8.44
C ASP A 27 -3.67 9.32 8.95
N ILE A 28 -2.52 8.69 8.76
CA ILE A 28 -2.21 7.34 9.24
C ILE A 28 -0.91 7.37 10.05
N ASN A 29 -0.80 6.49 11.04
CA ASN A 29 0.44 6.32 11.78
C ASN A 29 1.38 5.39 10.99
N ALA A 30 2.20 5.96 10.13
CA ALA A 30 3.11 5.22 9.27
C ALA A 30 4.44 5.94 9.04
N VAL A 31 5.44 5.17 8.64
CA VAL A 31 6.75 5.67 8.24
C VAL A 31 6.98 5.33 6.76
N LEU A 32 7.44 6.31 5.99
CA LEU A 32 7.84 6.11 4.61
C LEU A 32 9.29 5.64 4.55
N VAL A 33 9.51 4.52 3.87
CA VAL A 33 10.84 4.00 3.56
C VAL A 33 10.94 3.77 2.06
N ALA A 34 11.96 4.33 1.42
CA ALA A 34 12.17 4.20 -0.03
C ALA A 34 13.63 3.78 -0.30
N PRO A 35 13.88 2.51 -0.68
CA PRO A 35 15.22 2.08 -1.05
C PRO A 35 15.65 2.70 -2.37
N GLN A 36 16.92 3.10 -2.47
CA GLN A 36 17.53 3.47 -3.73
C GLN A 36 17.89 2.20 -4.52
N PHE A 37 17.34 2.06 -5.72
CA PHE A 37 17.79 1.11 -6.73
C PHE A 37 18.95 1.70 -7.55
N ALA A 38 19.36 1.01 -8.62
CA ALA A 38 20.37 1.55 -9.51
C ALA A 38 19.93 2.93 -10.03
N ARG A 39 20.79 3.95 -9.79
CA ARG A 39 20.48 5.33 -10.16
C ARG A 39 20.46 5.46 -11.68
N GLU A 40 19.45 6.11 -12.20
CA GLU A 40 19.30 6.42 -13.63
C GLU A 40 19.44 5.20 -14.55
N ALA A 41 19.29 3.98 -13.99
CA ALA A 41 19.40 2.76 -14.77
C ALA A 41 18.19 2.58 -15.69
N PRO A 42 18.41 2.12 -16.92
CA PRO A 42 17.33 1.92 -17.89
C PRO A 42 16.58 0.60 -17.69
N ASP A 43 16.73 -0.02 -16.56
CA ASP A 43 16.08 -1.29 -16.23
C ASP A 43 15.38 -1.24 -14.86
N SER A 44 14.56 -2.25 -14.59
CA SER A 44 13.80 -2.42 -13.36
C SER A 44 14.41 -3.50 -12.46
N SER A 45 15.73 -3.66 -12.47
CA SER A 45 16.41 -4.66 -11.66
C SER A 45 16.07 -4.53 -10.18
N PRO A 46 15.73 -5.63 -9.48
CA PRO A 46 15.42 -5.62 -8.06
C PRO A 46 16.65 -5.38 -7.16
N GLY A 47 17.86 -5.19 -7.75
CA GLY A 47 19.09 -4.98 -7.02
C GLY A 47 19.34 -6.09 -6.00
N LYS A 48 19.66 -5.74 -4.75
CA LYS A 48 19.91 -6.73 -3.70
C LYS A 48 18.67 -7.56 -3.33
N PHE A 49 17.45 -7.10 -3.65
CA PHE A 49 16.20 -7.84 -3.37
C PHE A 49 16.02 -9.08 -4.24
N TRP A 50 16.89 -9.29 -5.22
CA TRP A 50 17.00 -10.57 -5.92
C TRP A 50 17.33 -11.74 -4.98
N ARG A 51 18.07 -11.46 -3.89
CA ARG A 51 18.56 -12.49 -2.97
C ARG A 51 17.48 -12.89 -1.96
N PRO A 52 17.31 -14.20 -1.65
CA PRO A 52 16.40 -14.66 -0.61
C PRO A 52 16.65 -13.96 0.74
N GLY A 53 15.57 -13.56 1.41
CA GLY A 53 15.60 -12.90 2.71
C GLY A 53 16.16 -11.46 2.72
N ALA A 54 16.53 -10.91 1.57
CA ALA A 54 17.17 -9.59 1.54
C ALA A 54 16.21 -8.47 1.98
N PHE A 55 14.93 -8.59 1.70
CA PHE A 55 13.97 -7.57 2.14
C PHE A 55 13.72 -7.62 3.65
N ALA A 56 13.70 -8.81 4.25
CA ALA A 56 13.63 -8.92 5.70
C ALA A 56 14.83 -8.22 6.37
N ARG A 57 16.04 -8.45 5.87
CA ARG A 57 17.25 -7.76 6.36
C ARG A 57 17.20 -6.26 6.17
N PHE A 58 16.68 -5.80 5.02
CA PHE A 58 16.48 -4.37 4.76
C PHE A 58 15.50 -3.75 5.77
N LEU A 59 14.41 -4.41 6.10
CA LEU A 59 13.44 -3.92 7.09
C LEU A 59 14.05 -3.87 8.51
N GLU A 60 14.90 -4.84 8.88
CA GLU A 60 15.63 -4.82 10.15
C GLU A 60 16.59 -3.63 10.20
N GLU A 61 17.39 -3.41 9.15
CA GLU A 61 18.28 -2.26 9.08
C GLU A 61 17.51 -0.94 9.11
N ALA A 62 16.42 -0.82 8.35
CA ALA A 62 15.56 0.36 8.35
C ALA A 62 15.00 0.64 9.75
N ALA A 63 14.54 -0.38 10.47
CA ALA A 63 14.05 -0.23 11.84
C ALA A 63 15.12 0.32 12.79
N LEU A 64 16.36 -0.17 12.68
CA LEU A 64 17.48 0.31 13.47
C LEU A 64 17.81 1.77 13.13
N ARG A 65 17.98 2.10 11.84
CA ARG A 65 18.30 3.46 11.40
C ARG A 65 17.23 4.48 11.77
N LEU A 66 15.97 4.13 11.61
CA LEU A 66 14.84 4.98 12.02
C LEU A 66 14.82 5.20 13.54
N THR A 67 15.10 4.15 14.30
CA THR A 67 15.21 4.24 15.76
C THR A 67 16.37 5.16 16.16
N ASP A 68 17.52 5.03 15.52
CA ASP A 68 18.69 5.86 15.79
C ASP A 68 18.42 7.34 15.47
N ALA A 69 17.66 7.61 14.42
CA ALA A 69 17.34 8.96 13.98
C ALA A 69 16.24 9.63 14.82
N ALA A 70 15.28 8.85 15.37
CA ALA A 70 14.06 9.42 15.95
C ALA A 70 13.94 9.24 17.47
N ALA A 71 14.57 8.22 18.08
CA ALA A 71 14.49 8.01 19.53
C ALA A 71 15.35 9.03 20.28
N THR A 72 14.73 9.81 21.14
CA THR A 72 15.39 10.87 21.90
C THR A 72 15.94 10.38 23.22
N THR A 73 15.41 9.28 23.75
CA THR A 73 15.81 8.73 25.04
C THR A 73 16.26 7.27 24.94
N ARG A 74 17.04 6.85 25.94
CA ARG A 74 17.50 5.45 26.05
C ARG A 74 16.35 4.46 26.28
N VAL A 75 15.25 4.92 26.87
CA VAL A 75 14.05 4.09 27.13
C VAL A 75 13.18 3.94 25.87
N GLU A 76 13.07 4.97 25.04
CA GLU A 76 12.31 4.93 23.81
C GLU A 76 12.90 4.01 22.75
N ARG A 77 14.23 3.91 22.67
CA ARG A 77 14.93 3.12 21.64
C ARG A 77 14.43 1.66 21.52
N PRO A 78 14.42 0.84 22.58
CA PRO A 78 13.99 -0.54 22.47
C PRO A 78 12.49 -0.66 22.12
N VAL A 79 11.65 0.25 22.61
CA VAL A 79 10.21 0.27 22.34
C VAL A 79 9.97 0.59 20.86
N MET A 80 10.59 1.64 20.34
CA MET A 80 10.48 2.05 18.94
C MET A 80 11.04 0.97 18.00
N ALA A 81 12.22 0.42 18.28
CA ALA A 81 12.80 -0.64 17.49
C ALA A 81 11.88 -1.87 17.42
N ALA A 82 11.31 -2.29 18.55
CA ALA A 82 10.38 -3.40 18.61
C ALA A 82 9.08 -3.12 17.85
N ALA A 83 8.55 -1.90 17.91
CA ALA A 83 7.37 -1.49 17.17
C ALA A 83 7.62 -1.53 15.65
N LEU A 84 8.71 -0.94 15.17
CA LEU A 84 9.08 -0.91 13.75
C LEU A 84 9.34 -2.32 13.19
N ARG A 85 9.98 -3.21 13.96
CA ARG A 85 10.19 -4.60 13.54
C ARG A 85 8.91 -5.40 13.39
N ARG A 86 7.86 -5.07 14.13
CA ARG A 86 6.54 -5.74 14.07
C ARG A 86 5.53 -5.03 13.17
N ALA A 87 5.79 -3.80 12.78
CA ALA A 87 4.87 -3.00 11.97
C ALA A 87 4.49 -3.74 10.68
N PRO A 88 3.21 -3.75 10.29
CA PRO A 88 2.79 -4.23 8.98
C PRO A 88 3.42 -3.38 7.89
N VAL A 89 3.59 -3.98 6.72
CA VAL A 89 4.23 -3.34 5.57
C VAL A 89 3.22 -3.21 4.43
N ILE A 90 3.08 -2.02 3.88
CA ILE A 90 2.42 -1.78 2.60
C ILE A 90 3.53 -1.52 1.57
N LEU A 91 3.54 -2.31 0.49
CA LEU A 91 4.40 -2.08 -0.65
C LEU A 91 3.69 -1.17 -1.64
N ILE A 92 4.35 -0.11 -2.05
CA ILE A 92 3.87 0.80 -3.10
C ILE A 92 4.91 0.74 -4.21
N ALA A 93 4.51 0.30 -5.39
CA ALA A 93 5.38 0.25 -6.55
C ALA A 93 4.88 1.22 -7.62
N PHE A 94 5.79 2.02 -8.13
CA PHE A 94 5.54 2.89 -9.27
C PHE A 94 6.37 2.43 -10.46
N SER A 95 5.75 2.30 -11.64
CA SER A 95 6.45 2.01 -12.89
C SER A 95 7.35 0.77 -12.75
N GLY A 96 8.64 0.87 -13.06
CA GLY A 96 9.65 -0.19 -12.91
C GLY A 96 9.79 -0.76 -11.50
N GLY A 97 9.24 -0.11 -10.48
CA GLY A 97 9.18 -0.62 -9.10
C GLY A 97 8.40 -1.91 -8.93
N TYR A 98 7.61 -2.30 -9.95
CA TYR A 98 6.88 -3.57 -9.94
C TYR A 98 7.80 -4.78 -9.76
N LYS A 99 8.97 -4.77 -10.40
CA LYS A 99 9.88 -5.91 -10.41
C LYS A 99 10.50 -6.17 -9.04
N PRO A 100 11.15 -5.19 -8.37
CA PRO A 100 11.60 -5.40 -7.01
C PRO A 100 10.46 -5.76 -6.04
N ALA A 101 9.25 -5.20 -6.20
CA ALA A 101 8.10 -5.57 -5.39
C ALA A 101 7.73 -7.05 -5.59
N ALA A 102 7.67 -7.55 -6.83
CA ALA A 102 7.39 -8.95 -7.12
C ALA A 102 8.41 -9.90 -6.47
N PHE A 103 9.72 -9.55 -6.53
CA PHE A 103 10.78 -10.37 -5.91
C PHE A 103 10.74 -10.33 -4.39
N VAL A 104 10.41 -9.19 -3.81
CA VAL A 104 10.18 -9.06 -2.36
C VAL A 104 9.05 -9.96 -1.88
N LEU A 105 7.94 -10.02 -2.61
CA LEU A 105 6.79 -10.88 -2.30
C LEU A 105 7.12 -12.37 -2.41
N ASP A 106 7.91 -12.75 -3.41
CA ASP A 106 8.25 -14.14 -3.70
C ASP A 106 9.32 -14.70 -2.74
N ARG A 107 10.39 -13.95 -2.50
CA ARG A 107 11.57 -14.44 -1.78
C ARG A 107 12.18 -13.49 -0.76
N GLY A 108 11.54 -12.34 -0.52
CA GLY A 108 12.08 -11.30 0.35
C GLY A 108 12.18 -11.67 1.84
N GLY A 109 11.52 -12.73 2.30
CA GLY A 109 11.59 -13.22 3.67
C GLY A 109 10.68 -12.46 4.66
N ALA A 110 9.90 -11.47 4.21
CA ALA A 110 9.02 -10.67 5.08
C ALA A 110 7.53 -10.77 4.67
N THR A 111 7.16 -11.74 3.87
CA THR A 111 5.79 -11.93 3.36
C THR A 111 4.71 -11.94 4.47
N PRO A 112 4.93 -12.50 5.67
CA PRO A 112 3.93 -12.42 6.74
C PRO A 112 3.61 -11.01 7.22
N ARG A 113 4.53 -10.06 7.06
CA ARG A 113 4.36 -8.65 7.42
C ARG A 113 3.69 -7.81 6.32
N VAL A 114 3.65 -8.29 5.08
CA VAL A 114 3.08 -7.54 3.96
C VAL A 114 1.57 -7.63 4.01
N GLY A 115 0.94 -6.55 4.47
CA GLY A 115 -0.52 -6.41 4.59
C GLY A 115 -1.18 -5.77 3.37
N GLY A 116 -0.42 -5.29 2.40
CA GLY A 116 -0.97 -4.71 1.18
C GLY A 116 0.06 -4.40 0.11
N VAL A 117 -0.42 -4.41 -1.13
CA VAL A 117 0.35 -3.99 -2.30
C VAL A 117 -0.47 -2.97 -3.09
N ILE A 118 0.17 -1.88 -3.45
CA ILE A 118 -0.35 -0.82 -4.29
C ILE A 118 0.55 -0.71 -5.52
N LEU A 119 -0.02 -0.90 -6.71
CA LEU A 119 0.64 -0.73 -7.98
C LEU A 119 0.14 0.56 -8.64
N LEU A 120 1.06 1.46 -8.92
CA LEU A 120 0.78 2.75 -9.57
C LEU A 120 1.40 2.72 -10.97
N ASP A 121 0.59 2.35 -11.95
CA ASP A 121 1.00 2.09 -13.34
C ASP A 121 2.28 1.25 -13.40
N ALA A 122 2.27 0.12 -12.66
CA ALA A 122 3.45 -0.62 -12.25
C ALA A 122 3.26 -2.13 -12.39
N LEU A 123 2.83 -2.62 -13.57
CA LEU A 123 2.77 -4.05 -13.87
C LEU A 123 3.13 -4.28 -15.33
N TYR A 124 4.43 -4.42 -15.61
CA TYR A 124 4.94 -4.69 -16.95
C TYR A 124 5.33 -6.15 -17.16
N ASP A 125 5.42 -6.93 -16.06
CA ASP A 125 5.72 -8.36 -16.02
C ASP A 125 5.46 -8.91 -14.59
N GLU A 126 5.79 -10.19 -14.33
CA GLU A 126 5.78 -10.83 -13.00
C GLU A 126 4.37 -11.08 -12.42
N GLU A 127 3.33 -11.12 -13.23
CA GLU A 127 1.94 -11.33 -12.80
C GLU A 127 1.78 -12.60 -11.96
N ASP A 128 2.56 -13.64 -12.28
CA ASP A 128 2.53 -14.92 -11.56
C ASP A 128 2.94 -14.77 -10.10
N ARG A 129 3.92 -13.92 -9.80
CA ARG A 129 4.38 -13.67 -8.43
C ARG A 129 3.32 -12.93 -7.63
N TYR A 130 2.70 -11.91 -8.23
CA TYR A 130 1.60 -11.18 -7.60
C TYR A 130 0.39 -12.08 -7.35
N ALA A 131 0.00 -12.88 -8.34
CA ALA A 131 -1.13 -13.80 -8.23
C ALA A 131 -0.89 -14.84 -7.13
N ARG A 132 0.27 -15.50 -7.11
CA ARG A 132 0.62 -16.47 -6.06
C ARG A 132 0.63 -15.84 -4.67
N TRP A 133 1.29 -14.69 -4.54
CA TRP A 133 1.34 -13.98 -3.27
C TRP A 133 -0.06 -13.63 -2.77
N PHE A 134 -0.89 -12.98 -3.59
CA PHE A 134 -2.21 -12.55 -3.15
C PHE A 134 -3.14 -13.71 -2.85
N THR A 135 -3.12 -14.76 -3.66
CA THR A 135 -3.89 -16.00 -3.40
C THR A 135 -3.56 -16.60 -2.02
N ALA A 136 -2.27 -16.64 -1.68
CA ALA A 136 -1.81 -17.20 -0.40
C ALA A 136 -2.06 -16.26 0.80
N THR A 137 -2.20 -14.96 0.57
CA THR A 137 -2.22 -13.96 1.65
C THR A 137 -3.52 -13.17 1.77
N ARG A 138 -4.48 -13.36 0.87
CA ARG A 138 -5.73 -12.56 0.80
C ARG A 138 -6.49 -12.45 2.12
N ALA A 139 -6.41 -13.44 3.00
CA ALA A 139 -7.05 -13.39 4.31
C ALA A 139 -6.50 -12.28 5.24
N ARG A 140 -5.31 -11.71 4.91
CA ARG A 140 -4.63 -10.70 5.72
C ARG A 140 -4.09 -9.51 4.91
N ALA A 141 -4.21 -9.54 3.59
CA ALA A 141 -3.63 -8.54 2.70
C ALA A 141 -4.63 -8.06 1.64
N PHE A 142 -4.36 -6.88 1.08
CA PHE A 142 -5.07 -6.33 -0.08
C PHE A 142 -4.12 -6.15 -1.27
N LEU A 143 -4.69 -6.09 -2.47
CA LEU A 143 -4.00 -5.77 -3.71
C LEU A 143 -4.79 -4.70 -4.47
N VAL A 144 -4.17 -3.56 -4.75
CA VAL A 144 -4.77 -2.49 -5.54
C VAL A 144 -3.83 -2.13 -6.68
N SER A 145 -4.36 -2.00 -7.87
CA SER A 145 -3.65 -1.49 -9.03
C SER A 145 -4.44 -0.35 -9.68
N LEU A 146 -3.82 0.81 -9.75
CA LEU A 146 -4.24 1.92 -10.61
C LEU A 146 -3.37 1.84 -11.87
N TYR A 147 -3.98 1.69 -13.03
CA TYR A 147 -3.24 1.39 -14.25
C TYR A 147 -3.71 2.21 -15.45
N THR A 148 -2.84 2.33 -16.42
CA THR A 148 -3.13 2.98 -17.71
C THR A 148 -3.14 1.96 -18.85
N GLU A 149 -3.48 2.41 -20.05
CA GLU A 149 -3.43 1.57 -21.25
C GLU A 149 -2.05 0.94 -21.48
N SER A 150 -0.96 1.57 -21.02
CA SER A 150 0.40 1.02 -21.16
C SER A 150 0.60 -0.31 -20.41
N THR A 151 -0.08 -0.49 -19.28
CA THR A 151 0.01 -1.71 -18.46
C THR A 151 -1.26 -2.57 -18.52
N ALA A 152 -2.33 -2.10 -19.18
CA ALA A 152 -3.62 -2.78 -19.25
C ALA A 152 -3.54 -4.27 -19.69
N PRO A 153 -2.72 -4.69 -20.69
CA PRO A 153 -2.62 -6.09 -21.06
C PRO A 153 -2.10 -6.97 -19.91
N ARG A 154 -1.14 -6.49 -19.14
CA ARG A 154 -0.58 -7.20 -17.99
C ARG A 154 -1.57 -7.24 -16.82
N GLN A 155 -2.32 -6.15 -16.60
CA GLN A 155 -3.41 -6.13 -15.62
C GLN A 155 -4.47 -7.17 -15.95
N ALA A 156 -4.86 -7.30 -17.22
CA ALA A 156 -5.82 -8.30 -17.66
C ALA A 156 -5.35 -9.73 -17.36
N LEU A 157 -4.07 -10.04 -17.58
CA LEU A 157 -3.48 -11.33 -17.24
C LEU A 157 -3.52 -11.60 -15.72
N LEU A 158 -3.15 -10.62 -14.90
CA LEU A 158 -3.22 -10.77 -13.45
C LEU A 158 -4.66 -10.97 -12.97
N MET A 159 -5.58 -10.15 -13.45
CA MET A 159 -7.02 -10.28 -13.13
C MET A 159 -7.57 -11.67 -13.50
N ASP A 160 -7.22 -12.18 -14.68
CA ASP A 160 -7.66 -13.51 -15.12
C ASP A 160 -7.13 -14.61 -14.20
N ARG A 161 -5.83 -14.57 -13.82
CA ARG A 161 -5.25 -15.51 -12.87
C ARG A 161 -5.98 -15.48 -11.51
N LEU A 162 -6.32 -14.30 -11.00
CA LEU A 162 -7.04 -14.14 -9.74
C LEU A 162 -8.49 -14.65 -9.83
N ARG A 163 -9.18 -14.41 -10.96
CA ARG A 163 -10.53 -14.93 -11.21
C ARG A 163 -10.57 -16.44 -11.24
N ARG A 164 -9.57 -17.09 -11.86
CA ARG A 164 -9.42 -18.55 -11.82
C ARG A 164 -9.28 -19.11 -10.40
N GLN A 165 -8.75 -18.31 -9.46
CA GLN A 165 -8.69 -18.63 -8.04
C GLN A 165 -9.96 -18.21 -7.26
N ARG A 166 -11.05 -17.88 -7.97
CA ARG A 166 -12.33 -17.42 -7.41
C ARG A 166 -12.17 -16.20 -6.51
N ILE A 167 -11.26 -15.30 -6.87
CA ILE A 167 -11.08 -14.02 -6.20
C ILE A 167 -11.93 -12.97 -6.91
N ALA A 168 -12.82 -12.32 -6.16
CA ALA A 168 -13.61 -11.20 -6.66
C ALA A 168 -12.71 -9.99 -6.90
N ILE A 169 -12.95 -9.30 -8.01
CA ILE A 169 -12.18 -8.12 -8.42
C ILE A 169 -13.12 -6.92 -8.53
N ALA A 170 -12.77 -5.86 -7.80
CA ALA A 170 -13.40 -4.55 -7.97
C ALA A 170 -12.72 -3.79 -9.12
N THR A 171 -13.51 -3.11 -9.93
CA THR A 171 -13.03 -2.25 -11.03
C THR A 171 -13.13 -0.76 -10.70
N ALA A 172 -13.61 -0.44 -9.51
CA ALA A 172 -13.58 0.90 -8.94
C ALA A 172 -12.82 0.88 -7.62
N LEU A 173 -12.29 2.03 -7.21
CA LEU A 173 -11.55 2.14 -5.95
C LEU A 173 -12.53 2.02 -4.77
N PRO A 174 -12.36 1.01 -3.89
CA PRO A 174 -13.17 0.88 -2.70
C PRO A 174 -12.89 2.01 -1.69
N ALA A 175 -13.89 2.44 -0.96
CA ALA A 175 -13.73 3.43 0.11
C ALA A 175 -12.80 2.97 1.24
N THR A 176 -12.66 1.65 1.43
CA THR A 176 -11.74 1.06 2.41
C THR A 176 -10.99 -0.12 1.80
N LEU A 177 -9.69 -0.19 2.09
CA LEU A 177 -8.82 -1.28 1.71
C LEU A 177 -8.66 -2.25 2.89
N ARG A 178 -9.27 -3.41 2.77
CA ARG A 178 -9.29 -4.45 3.81
C ARG A 178 -8.62 -5.73 3.28
N PRO A 179 -8.22 -6.64 4.16
CA PRO A 179 -7.85 -7.98 3.75
C PRO A 179 -8.90 -8.59 2.81
N GLY A 180 -8.45 -9.22 1.73
CA GLY A 180 -9.29 -9.78 0.68
C GLY A 180 -9.65 -8.81 -0.46
N THR A 181 -9.41 -7.51 -0.31
CA THR A 181 -9.65 -6.54 -1.39
C THR A 181 -8.68 -6.77 -2.54
N ALA A 182 -9.21 -7.03 -3.74
CA ALA A 182 -8.51 -6.96 -5.02
C ALA A 182 -9.20 -5.90 -5.89
N ALA A 183 -8.55 -4.78 -6.15
CA ALA A 183 -9.10 -3.69 -6.95
C ALA A 183 -8.16 -3.30 -8.09
N PHE A 184 -8.70 -3.23 -9.29
CA PHE A 184 -7.98 -2.88 -10.51
C PHE A 184 -8.74 -1.76 -11.21
N VAL A 185 -8.20 -0.56 -11.13
CA VAL A 185 -8.86 0.65 -11.63
C VAL A 185 -8.16 1.13 -12.87
N ASP A 186 -8.89 1.13 -13.97
CA ASP A 186 -8.44 1.70 -15.23
C ASP A 186 -8.49 3.23 -15.15
N CYS A 187 -7.35 3.85 -15.32
CA CYS A 187 -7.16 5.30 -15.29
C CYS A 187 -7.11 5.92 -16.69
N GLY A 188 -7.35 5.10 -17.71
CA GLY A 188 -7.33 5.54 -19.11
C GLY A 188 -5.93 5.90 -19.61
N SER A 189 -5.88 6.82 -20.55
CA SER A 189 -4.63 7.34 -21.10
C SER A 189 -4.11 8.50 -20.27
N ILE A 190 -2.89 8.39 -19.77
CA ILE A 190 -2.22 9.46 -19.03
C ILE A 190 -1.03 9.95 -19.84
N GLN A 191 -1.08 11.22 -20.25
CA GLN A 191 -0.04 11.83 -21.08
C GLN A 191 1.34 11.88 -20.40
N ARG A 192 1.40 11.79 -19.07
CA ARG A 192 2.63 11.92 -18.28
C ARG A 192 2.77 10.80 -17.26
N HIS A 193 3.19 9.62 -17.70
CA HIS A 193 3.48 8.50 -16.82
C HIS A 193 4.32 8.90 -15.60
N GLY A 194 5.39 9.70 -15.78
CA GLY A 194 6.25 10.16 -14.69
C GLY A 194 5.54 10.99 -13.60
N ARG A 195 4.38 11.57 -13.90
CA ARG A 195 3.57 12.35 -12.96
C ARG A 195 2.46 11.54 -12.29
N PHE A 196 2.33 10.25 -12.58
CA PHE A 196 1.23 9.42 -12.10
C PHE A 196 1.12 9.40 -10.56
N VAL A 197 2.24 9.41 -9.87
CA VAL A 197 2.28 9.38 -8.39
C VAL A 197 1.73 10.67 -7.77
N LEU A 198 1.65 11.76 -8.53
CA LEU A 198 1.16 13.05 -8.07
C LEU A 198 -0.18 13.41 -8.71
N GLU A 199 -0.28 13.24 -10.02
CA GLU A 199 -1.40 13.74 -10.84
C GLU A 199 -2.37 12.63 -11.28
N GLY A 200 -2.09 11.37 -10.97
CA GLY A 200 -2.95 10.25 -11.37
C GLY A 200 -4.35 10.33 -10.78
N PRO A 201 -5.34 9.68 -11.41
CA PRO A 201 -6.67 9.55 -10.85
C PRO A 201 -6.70 8.39 -9.81
N PRO A 202 -7.06 8.67 -8.55
CA PRO A 202 -7.34 10.01 -8.01
C PRO A 202 -6.06 10.84 -7.84
N HIS A 203 -6.18 12.16 -7.84
CA HIS A 203 -5.06 13.04 -7.50
C HIS A 203 -4.48 12.69 -6.14
N ASP A 204 -3.14 12.74 -5.99
CA ASP A 204 -2.45 12.25 -4.80
C ASP A 204 -2.76 10.78 -4.47
N PRO A 205 -2.56 9.85 -5.40
CA PRO A 205 -3.03 8.48 -5.24
C PRO A 205 -2.45 7.77 -4.01
N VAL A 206 -1.23 8.08 -3.61
CA VAL A 206 -0.63 7.50 -2.41
C VAL A 206 -1.38 7.95 -1.16
N ARG A 207 -1.70 9.23 -1.05
CA ARG A 207 -2.52 9.78 0.06
C ARG A 207 -3.89 9.09 0.12
N VAL A 208 -4.59 9.05 -0.99
CA VAL A 208 -5.94 8.48 -1.07
C VAL A 208 -5.94 7.00 -0.70
N LEU A 209 -5.03 6.23 -1.27
CA LEU A 209 -4.94 4.79 -1.03
C LEU A 209 -4.50 4.46 0.40
N LEU A 210 -3.56 5.21 0.97
CA LEU A 210 -3.15 5.04 2.35
C LEU A 210 -4.26 5.45 3.32
N ALA A 211 -4.98 6.54 3.08
CA ALA A 211 -6.14 6.93 3.88
C ALA A 211 -7.24 5.84 3.87
N ALA A 212 -7.43 5.15 2.74
CA ALA A 212 -8.38 4.05 2.62
C ALA A 212 -8.00 2.79 3.44
N THR A 213 -6.76 2.70 3.95
CA THR A 213 -6.35 1.61 4.84
C THR A 213 -6.75 1.83 6.30
N ARG A 214 -7.24 3.02 6.67
CA ARG A 214 -7.70 3.30 8.03
C ARG A 214 -8.87 2.39 8.40
N PRO A 215 -8.95 1.93 9.66
CA PRO A 215 -10.17 1.28 10.13
C PRO A 215 -11.35 2.27 10.02
N PRO A 216 -12.55 1.80 9.71
CA PRO A 216 -13.72 2.65 9.71
C PRO A 216 -13.90 3.27 11.11
N PRO A 217 -14.45 4.48 11.21
CA PRO A 217 -14.79 5.05 12.50
C PRO A 217 -15.73 4.06 13.24
N PRO A 218 -15.63 3.97 14.57
CA PRO A 218 -16.52 3.12 15.34
C PRO A 218 -17.97 3.50 15.02
N ALA A 219 -18.81 2.48 14.83
CA ALA A 219 -20.23 2.71 14.56
C ALA A 219 -20.80 3.65 15.61
N ALA A 220 -21.48 4.71 15.18
CA ALA A 220 -22.15 5.62 16.08
C ALA A 220 -23.04 4.81 17.05
N LYS A 221 -22.89 5.04 18.35
CA LYS A 221 -23.78 4.39 19.32
C LYS A 221 -25.22 4.70 18.92
N PRO A 222 -26.10 3.70 18.88
CA PRO A 222 -27.51 3.97 18.57
C PRO A 222 -28.03 5.04 19.51
N ALA A 223 -28.74 6.00 18.96
CA ALA A 223 -29.37 7.05 19.76
C ALA A 223 -30.21 6.40 20.86
N PRO A 224 -30.19 6.92 22.10
CA PRO A 224 -31.00 6.39 23.18
C PRO A 224 -32.48 6.38 22.73
N LYS A 225 -33.15 5.23 22.89
CA LYS A 225 -34.56 5.12 22.56
C LYS A 225 -35.34 6.21 23.32
N PRO A 226 -36.26 6.93 22.67
CA PRO A 226 -37.07 7.93 23.33
C PRO A 226 -37.77 7.28 24.53
N LYS A 227 -37.70 7.93 25.69
CA LYS A 227 -38.45 7.50 26.87
C LYS A 227 -39.94 7.43 26.53
N PRO A 228 -40.63 6.37 26.91
CA PRO A 228 -42.09 6.31 26.73
C PRO A 228 -42.74 7.53 27.38
N ALA A 229 -43.65 8.17 26.64
CA ALA A 229 -44.38 9.32 27.13
C ALA A 229 -45.12 8.94 28.45
N ALA A 230 -45.02 9.82 29.46
CA ALA A 230 -45.69 9.64 30.71
C ALA A 230 -47.21 9.55 30.46
N LYS A 231 -47.87 8.52 31.01
CA LYS A 231 -49.34 8.41 30.99
C LYS A 231 -49.96 9.67 31.59
N PRO A 232 -50.97 10.26 30.95
CA PRO A 232 -51.71 11.38 31.53
C PRO A 232 -52.36 10.96 32.86
N PRO A 233 -52.49 11.88 33.84
CA PRO A 233 -53.12 11.58 35.12
C PRO A 233 -54.60 11.21 34.91
N ALA A 234 -55.05 10.19 35.64
CA ALA A 234 -56.45 9.76 35.64
C ALA A 234 -57.31 10.90 36.19
N ILE A 235 -58.29 11.33 35.41
CA ILE A 235 -59.32 12.28 35.87
C ILE A 235 -60.26 11.51 36.84
N ALA A 236 -60.19 11.86 38.13
CA ALA A 236 -61.12 11.39 39.10
C ALA A 236 -62.48 12.07 38.84
N ARG A 237 -63.53 11.27 38.76
CA ARG A 237 -64.94 11.71 38.76
C ARG A 237 -65.45 11.79 40.18
#